data_a82c84c6e7cb104c23b7273ef50794f7
#
_entry.id   a82c84c6e7cb104c23b7273ef50794f7
#
_cell.length_a   1.000
_cell.length_b   1.000
_cell.length_c   1.000
_cell.angle_alpha   90.00
_cell.angle_beta   90.00
_cell.angle_gamma   90.00
#
_symmetry.space_group_name_H-M   'P 1'
#
loop_
_entity.id
_entity.type
_entity.pdbx_description
1 polymer ?
#
loop_
_entity_poly.entity_id
_entity_poly.type
_entity_poly.pdbx_seq_one_letter_code
_entity_poly.pdbx_strand_id
1 'polypeptide(L)'
;MRTGSALVAGGAVLAAGAPLVASLQPLRRALTPAVLPDRLSGVSTSRHIALTFDDGPDPGSTPGFLDLLAERDVRATFFLLGRYAVAEPALVRRMAEAGHEIGVHGWTHRCVVRLGPRRLADDLRATKRVIEELTERPTRWYRPPYGVLTTHALVAARSAGLSTVLWSAWGADWRRGRSAAQVVTTVTRGLRPGGTVLLHDTDRTSAPGSWRTTLTATERLLDAWAERDIAVGPLAEHWVG
;
A
#
# COMPACT_ATOMS: atom_id res chain seq x y z
N MET A 1 31.99 -3.51 12.57
CA MET A 1 31.16 -4.35 13.44
C MET A 1 30.16 -3.48 14.22
N ARG A 2 29.02 -3.06 13.60
CA ARG A 2 27.91 -2.30 14.27
C ARG A 2 26.52 -2.65 13.74
N THR A 3 26.31 -3.83 13.18
CA THR A 3 25.04 -4.23 12.57
C THR A 3 24.13 -5.10 13.47
N GLY A 4 24.62 -5.54 14.62
CA GLY A 4 23.86 -6.45 15.50
C GLY A 4 22.87 -5.76 16.45
N SER A 5 23.15 -4.53 16.89
CA SER A 5 22.37 -3.88 17.96
C SER A 5 21.03 -3.29 17.48
N ALA A 6 20.91 -2.88 16.21
CA ALA A 6 19.70 -2.26 15.67
C ALA A 6 18.60 -3.33 15.35
N LEU A 7 18.99 -4.53 14.93
CA LEU A 7 18.07 -5.65 14.69
C LEU A 7 17.46 -6.15 16.02
N VAL A 8 18.23 -6.16 17.09
CA VAL A 8 17.76 -6.57 18.43
C VAL A 8 16.76 -5.55 18.97
N ALA A 9 16.97 -4.26 18.77
CA ALA A 9 16.05 -3.22 19.26
C ALA A 9 14.69 -3.24 18.53
N GLY A 10 14.68 -3.46 17.21
CA GLY A 10 13.43 -3.55 16.45
C GLY A 10 12.62 -4.82 16.73
N GLY A 11 13.31 -5.94 16.91
CA GLY A 11 12.69 -7.20 17.35
C GLY A 11 12.11 -7.08 18.76
N ALA A 12 12.78 -6.39 19.66
CA ALA A 12 12.33 -6.16 21.03
C ALA A 12 11.08 -5.26 21.10
N VAL A 13 10.97 -4.22 20.27
CA VAL A 13 9.79 -3.33 20.21
C VAL A 13 8.56 -4.09 19.71
N LEU A 14 8.71 -4.95 18.69
CA LEU A 14 7.61 -5.78 18.19
C LEU A 14 7.24 -6.89 19.17
N ALA A 15 8.23 -7.50 19.86
CA ALA A 15 8.01 -8.54 20.87
C ALA A 15 7.32 -7.98 22.13
N ALA A 16 7.56 -6.72 22.49
CA ALA A 16 6.90 -6.04 23.60
C ALA A 16 5.45 -5.59 23.29
N GLY A 17 4.94 -5.86 22.05
CA GLY A 17 3.57 -5.50 21.67
C GLY A 17 3.35 -4.01 21.41
N ALA A 18 4.39 -3.18 21.45
CA ALA A 18 4.29 -1.77 21.13
C ALA A 18 3.96 -1.58 19.63
N PRO A 19 3.01 -0.69 19.28
CA PRO A 19 2.68 -0.43 17.88
C PRO A 19 3.81 0.35 17.19
N LEU A 20 4.26 -0.13 16.04
CA LEU A 20 5.13 0.61 15.16
C LEU A 20 4.27 1.42 14.18
N VAL A 21 4.37 2.74 14.23
CA VAL A 21 3.61 3.64 13.34
C VAL A 21 4.47 4.05 12.15
N ALA A 22 4.24 3.42 11.00
CA ALA A 22 4.99 3.69 9.77
C ALA A 22 4.62 5.03 9.11
N SER A 23 3.55 5.69 9.56
CA SER A 23 3.13 7.01 9.06
C SER A 23 3.97 8.17 9.59
N LEU A 24 4.83 7.94 10.58
CA LEU A 24 5.77 8.94 11.09
C LEU A 24 7.07 8.90 10.25
N GLN A 25 7.11 9.69 9.18
CA GLN A 25 8.23 9.72 8.22
C GLN A 25 9.64 9.84 8.84
N PRO A 26 9.91 10.71 9.82
CA PRO A 26 11.26 10.82 10.39
C PRO A 26 11.69 9.53 11.09
N LEU A 27 10.79 8.93 11.85
CA LEU A 27 11.03 7.68 12.58
C LEU A 27 11.23 6.51 11.61
N ARG A 28 10.47 6.50 10.53
CA ARG A 28 10.56 5.51 9.47
C ARG A 28 11.90 5.58 8.73
N ARG A 29 12.38 6.77 8.32
CA ARG A 29 13.68 6.94 7.67
C ARG A 29 14.84 6.46 8.56
N ALA A 30 14.71 6.61 9.87
CA ALA A 30 15.71 6.16 10.83
C ALA A 30 15.65 4.65 11.10
N LEU A 31 14.46 4.05 11.07
CA LEU A 31 14.25 2.66 11.51
C LEU A 31 14.12 1.66 10.34
N THR A 32 13.64 2.09 9.16
CA THR A 32 13.26 1.15 8.10
C THR A 32 14.43 0.32 7.56
N PRO A 33 15.62 0.86 7.25
CA PRO A 33 16.71 0.05 6.69
C PRO A 33 17.38 -0.88 7.72
N ALA A 34 17.24 -0.59 9.01
CA ALA A 34 17.98 -1.28 10.06
C ALA A 34 17.13 -2.28 10.87
N VAL A 35 15.80 -2.19 10.77
CA VAL A 35 14.90 -2.85 11.74
C VAL A 35 13.81 -3.70 11.09
N LEU A 36 13.36 -3.37 9.87
CA LEU A 36 12.32 -4.10 9.18
C LEU A 36 12.89 -4.94 8.04
N PRO A 37 12.46 -6.22 7.88
CA PRO A 37 12.76 -7.00 6.69
C PRO A 37 12.34 -6.26 5.41
N ASP A 38 13.09 -6.42 4.31
CA ASP A 38 12.87 -5.71 3.05
C ASP A 38 11.42 -5.83 2.55
N ARG A 39 10.85 -7.02 2.57
CA ARG A 39 9.43 -7.23 2.19
C ARG A 39 8.46 -6.42 3.04
N LEU A 40 8.70 -6.32 4.35
CA LEU A 40 7.84 -5.54 5.23
C LEU A 40 8.01 -4.04 5.02
N SER A 41 9.23 -3.59 4.72
CA SER A 41 9.53 -2.18 4.44
C SER A 41 9.04 -1.72 3.06
N GLY A 42 8.68 -2.64 2.16
CA GLY A 42 8.33 -2.35 0.78
C GLY A 42 9.54 -1.97 -0.08
N VAL A 43 10.71 -2.50 0.24
CA VAL A 43 11.94 -2.30 -0.54
C VAL A 43 12.37 -3.62 -1.17
N SER A 44 12.71 -3.57 -2.44
CA SER A 44 13.25 -4.68 -3.23
C SER A 44 14.69 -4.38 -3.65
N THR A 45 15.44 -5.41 -3.99
CA THR A 45 16.75 -5.30 -4.64
C THR A 45 16.64 -5.02 -6.13
N SER A 46 15.47 -5.22 -6.75
CA SER A 46 15.21 -4.84 -8.14
C SER A 46 15.17 -3.32 -8.30
N ARG A 47 15.36 -2.82 -9.54
CA ARG A 47 15.19 -1.38 -9.83
C ARG A 47 13.74 -0.99 -10.11
N HIS A 48 12.82 -1.93 -10.05
CA HIS A 48 11.40 -1.76 -10.26
C HIS A 48 10.75 -0.91 -9.16
N ILE A 49 9.86 0.02 -9.52
CA ILE A 49 9.02 0.77 -8.59
C ILE A 49 7.67 0.07 -8.47
N ALA A 50 7.28 -0.33 -7.25
CA ALA A 50 5.92 -0.77 -7.01
C ALA A 50 5.00 0.43 -6.79
N LEU A 51 4.05 0.64 -7.70
CA LEU A 51 3.01 1.66 -7.57
C LEU A 51 1.81 1.06 -6.85
N THR A 52 1.39 1.69 -5.75
CA THR A 52 0.30 1.17 -4.94
C THR A 52 -0.68 2.24 -4.51
N PHE A 53 -1.97 1.88 -4.46
CA PHE A 53 -3.07 2.73 -4.02
C PHE A 53 -3.84 2.07 -2.88
N ASP A 54 -4.25 2.86 -1.88
CA ASP A 54 -5.00 2.40 -0.72
C ASP A 54 -6.43 2.97 -0.71
N ASP A 55 -7.31 2.35 0.08
CA ASP A 55 -8.66 2.78 0.49
C ASP A 55 -9.82 2.56 -0.50
N GLY A 56 -9.53 2.18 -1.74
CA GLY A 56 -10.54 1.87 -2.74
C GLY A 56 -11.37 0.59 -2.45
N PRO A 57 -12.25 0.19 -3.39
CA PRO A 57 -12.59 0.91 -4.60
C PRO A 57 -13.59 2.04 -4.36
N ASP A 58 -13.62 3.02 -5.26
CA ASP A 58 -14.60 4.11 -5.26
C ASP A 58 -15.07 4.41 -6.69
N PRO A 59 -16.38 4.28 -6.98
CA PRO A 59 -16.90 4.49 -8.34
C PRO A 59 -16.74 5.94 -8.83
N GLY A 60 -16.56 6.90 -7.92
CA GLY A 60 -16.37 8.31 -8.25
C GLY A 60 -14.93 8.70 -8.60
N SER A 61 -13.95 7.84 -8.31
CA SER A 61 -12.54 8.18 -8.49
C SER A 61 -11.70 7.05 -9.09
N THR A 62 -11.79 5.83 -8.60
CA THR A 62 -10.99 4.67 -9.06
C THR A 62 -11.01 4.49 -10.59
N PRO A 63 -12.16 4.65 -11.32
CA PRO A 63 -12.15 4.51 -12.77
C PRO A 63 -11.16 5.41 -13.49
N GLY A 64 -11.00 6.66 -13.04
CA GLY A 64 -10.04 7.58 -13.64
C GLY A 64 -8.58 7.14 -13.47
N PHE A 65 -8.25 6.45 -12.38
CA PHE A 65 -6.92 5.85 -12.20
C PHE A 65 -6.73 4.64 -13.11
N LEU A 66 -7.77 3.81 -13.29
CA LEU A 66 -7.69 2.67 -14.21
C LEU A 66 -7.49 3.12 -15.66
N ASP A 67 -8.18 4.18 -16.07
CA ASP A 67 -8.05 4.76 -17.41
C ASP A 67 -6.64 5.32 -17.62
N LEU A 68 -6.11 6.11 -16.69
CA LEU A 68 -4.74 6.64 -16.73
C LEU A 68 -3.68 5.52 -16.81
N LEU A 69 -3.84 4.47 -15.98
CA LEU A 69 -2.90 3.35 -15.95
C LEU A 69 -2.93 2.55 -17.24
N ALA A 70 -4.11 2.36 -17.83
CA ALA A 70 -4.27 1.72 -19.15
C ALA A 70 -3.62 2.53 -20.27
N GLU A 71 -3.79 3.86 -20.29
CA GLU A 71 -3.14 4.76 -21.26
C GLU A 71 -1.62 4.71 -21.21
N ARG A 72 -1.03 4.39 -20.06
CA ARG A 72 0.42 4.31 -19.84
C ARG A 72 0.95 2.86 -19.87
N ASP A 73 0.09 1.87 -20.15
CA ASP A 73 0.42 0.43 -20.09
C ASP A 73 1.09 0.02 -18.76
N VAL A 74 0.61 0.58 -17.64
CA VAL A 74 1.13 0.34 -16.29
C VAL A 74 0.10 -0.41 -15.45
N ARG A 75 0.54 -1.48 -14.80
CA ARG A 75 -0.23 -2.17 -13.75
C ARG A 75 0.21 -1.67 -12.37
N ALA A 76 -0.69 -1.74 -11.40
CA ALA A 76 -0.45 -1.31 -10.03
C ALA A 76 -1.05 -2.31 -9.04
N THR A 77 -0.76 -2.14 -7.75
CA THR A 77 -1.43 -2.87 -6.66
C THR A 77 -2.40 -1.95 -5.94
N PHE A 78 -3.64 -2.41 -5.78
CA PHE A 78 -4.68 -1.70 -5.04
C PHE A 78 -5.00 -2.44 -3.74
N PHE A 79 -4.89 -1.77 -2.61
CA PHE A 79 -5.27 -2.30 -1.30
C PHE A 79 -6.68 -1.88 -0.95
N LEU A 80 -7.61 -2.82 -1.07
CA LEU A 80 -9.04 -2.55 -0.96
C LEU A 80 -9.57 -2.79 0.46
N LEU A 81 -10.56 -1.99 0.84
CA LEU A 81 -11.39 -2.20 2.01
C LEU A 81 -12.55 -3.14 1.67
N GLY A 82 -12.70 -4.24 2.41
CA GLY A 82 -13.67 -5.28 2.13
C GLY A 82 -15.11 -4.77 2.01
N ARG A 83 -15.51 -3.82 2.87
CA ARG A 83 -16.83 -3.18 2.79
C ARG A 83 -17.12 -2.51 1.45
N TYR A 84 -16.12 -1.93 0.83
CA TYR A 84 -16.26 -1.27 -0.47
C TYR A 84 -16.12 -2.25 -1.63
N ALA A 85 -15.32 -3.29 -1.47
CA ALA A 85 -15.27 -4.38 -2.45
C ALA A 85 -16.63 -5.07 -2.59
N VAL A 86 -17.35 -5.30 -1.49
CA VAL A 86 -18.73 -5.81 -1.52
C VAL A 86 -19.71 -4.84 -2.17
N ALA A 87 -19.57 -3.54 -1.93
CA ALA A 87 -20.44 -2.52 -2.47
C ALA A 87 -20.26 -2.31 -3.99
N GLU A 88 -19.02 -2.51 -4.49
CA GLU A 88 -18.61 -2.20 -5.86
C GLU A 88 -17.99 -3.42 -6.58
N PRO A 89 -18.72 -4.55 -6.66
CA PRO A 89 -18.15 -5.80 -7.16
C PRO A 89 -17.74 -5.74 -8.64
N ALA A 90 -18.48 -4.98 -9.47
CA ALA A 90 -18.15 -4.79 -10.88
C ALA A 90 -16.84 -4.03 -11.06
N LEU A 91 -16.57 -3.04 -10.21
CA LEU A 91 -15.34 -2.26 -10.25
C LEU A 91 -14.14 -3.11 -9.83
N VAL A 92 -14.27 -3.95 -8.80
CA VAL A 92 -13.21 -4.89 -8.39
C VAL A 92 -12.87 -5.87 -9.52
N ARG A 93 -13.87 -6.42 -10.24
CA ARG A 93 -13.62 -7.28 -11.40
C ARG A 93 -12.89 -6.52 -12.51
N ARG A 94 -13.34 -5.30 -12.85
CA ARG A 94 -12.67 -4.44 -13.85
C ARG A 94 -11.21 -4.21 -13.50
N MET A 95 -10.88 -3.95 -12.23
CA MET A 95 -9.50 -3.79 -11.77
C MET A 95 -8.67 -5.05 -12.02
N ALA A 96 -9.20 -6.23 -11.68
CA ALA A 96 -8.53 -7.50 -11.88
C ALA A 96 -8.40 -7.88 -13.37
N GLU A 97 -9.43 -7.64 -14.18
CA GLU A 97 -9.44 -7.86 -15.64
C GLU A 97 -8.40 -6.98 -16.34
N ALA A 98 -8.21 -5.74 -15.87
CA ALA A 98 -7.15 -4.85 -16.32
C ALA A 98 -5.73 -5.29 -15.88
N GLY A 99 -5.61 -6.40 -15.16
CA GLY A 99 -4.31 -6.98 -14.75
C GLY A 99 -3.72 -6.36 -13.50
N HIS A 100 -4.45 -5.51 -12.80
CA HIS A 100 -3.99 -4.95 -11.53
C HIS A 100 -3.97 -6.02 -10.43
N GLU A 101 -3.02 -5.89 -9.52
CA GLU A 101 -2.95 -6.72 -8.33
C GLU A 101 -3.83 -6.15 -7.21
N ILE A 102 -4.60 -7.01 -6.55
CA ILE A 102 -5.50 -6.60 -5.47
C ILE A 102 -4.99 -7.15 -4.14
N GLY A 103 -4.82 -6.26 -3.17
CA GLY A 103 -4.43 -6.57 -1.80
C GLY A 103 -5.51 -6.22 -0.78
N VAL A 104 -5.31 -6.66 0.46
CA VAL A 104 -6.22 -6.45 1.59
C VAL A 104 -5.80 -5.22 2.39
N HIS A 105 -6.73 -4.26 2.61
CA HIS A 105 -6.53 -3.11 3.52
C HIS A 105 -7.32 -3.23 4.84
N GLY A 106 -8.00 -4.35 5.05
CA GLY A 106 -8.93 -4.61 6.15
C GLY A 106 -10.38 -4.51 5.70
N TRP A 107 -11.32 -4.82 6.60
CA TRP A 107 -12.75 -4.70 6.29
C TRP A 107 -13.23 -3.25 6.27
N THR A 108 -12.81 -2.51 7.30
CA THR A 108 -13.03 -1.06 7.43
C THR A 108 -11.68 -0.41 7.77
N HIS A 109 -11.52 0.87 7.47
CA HIS A 109 -10.28 1.61 7.72
C HIS A 109 -10.07 1.89 9.23
N ARG A 110 -10.05 0.83 10.06
CA ARG A 110 -9.81 0.92 11.51
C ARG A 110 -8.35 0.70 11.85
N CYS A 111 -7.81 1.54 12.74
CA CYS A 111 -6.48 1.33 13.27
C CYS A 111 -6.42 -0.01 14.03
N VAL A 112 -5.42 -0.84 13.71
CA VAL A 112 -5.26 -2.21 14.23
C VAL A 112 -5.15 -2.28 15.76
N VAL A 113 -4.65 -1.22 16.42
CA VAL A 113 -4.59 -1.17 17.90
C VAL A 113 -5.96 -1.12 18.58
N ARG A 114 -7.01 -0.76 17.83
CA ARG A 114 -8.40 -0.73 18.31
C ARG A 114 -9.16 -2.03 18.03
N LEU A 115 -8.51 -3.00 17.41
CA LEU A 115 -9.07 -4.30 17.07
C LEU A 115 -8.40 -5.37 17.90
N GLY A 116 -9.19 -6.19 18.60
CA GLY A 116 -8.66 -7.40 19.24
C GLY A 116 -8.14 -8.40 18.19
N PRO A 117 -7.19 -9.30 18.55
CA PRO A 117 -6.55 -10.19 17.61
C PRO A 117 -7.51 -11.07 16.79
N ARG A 118 -8.54 -11.63 17.45
CA ARG A 118 -9.57 -12.44 16.78
C ARG A 118 -10.36 -11.64 15.75
N ARG A 119 -10.85 -10.46 16.15
CA ARG A 119 -11.61 -9.58 15.26
C ARG A 119 -10.80 -9.16 14.05
N LEU A 120 -9.53 -8.81 14.24
CA LEU A 120 -8.65 -8.46 13.13
C LEU A 120 -8.44 -9.64 12.17
N ALA A 121 -8.21 -10.84 12.70
CA ALA A 121 -8.05 -12.03 11.89
C ALA A 121 -9.32 -12.35 11.07
N ASP A 122 -10.50 -12.17 11.66
CA ASP A 122 -11.78 -12.39 10.97
C ASP A 122 -12.02 -11.32 9.89
N ASP A 123 -11.73 -10.05 10.19
CA ASP A 123 -11.82 -8.94 9.22
C ASP A 123 -10.90 -9.19 8.01
N LEU A 124 -9.66 -9.67 8.23
CA LEU A 124 -8.72 -9.96 7.15
C LEU A 124 -9.17 -11.16 6.30
N ARG A 125 -9.61 -12.25 6.94
CA ARG A 125 -10.12 -13.43 6.22
C ARG A 125 -11.36 -13.10 5.41
N ALA A 126 -12.29 -12.31 5.97
CA ALA A 126 -13.51 -11.90 5.27
C ALA A 126 -13.17 -11.05 4.03
N THR A 127 -12.28 -10.06 4.19
CA THR A 127 -11.84 -9.21 3.07
C THR A 127 -11.13 -10.02 2.00
N LYS A 128 -10.20 -10.90 2.40
CA LYS A 128 -9.49 -11.79 1.48
C LYS A 128 -10.46 -12.63 0.67
N ARG A 129 -11.40 -13.30 1.33
CA ARG A 129 -12.41 -14.15 0.66
C ARG A 129 -13.22 -13.36 -0.36
N VAL A 130 -13.73 -12.20 0.00
CA VAL A 130 -14.49 -11.34 -0.93
C VAL A 130 -13.66 -10.96 -2.16
N ILE A 131 -12.41 -10.56 -1.98
CA ILE A 131 -11.52 -10.19 -3.08
C ILE A 131 -11.29 -11.41 -3.98
N GLU A 132 -10.95 -12.57 -3.42
CA GLU A 132 -10.67 -13.78 -4.18
C GLU A 132 -11.92 -14.32 -4.93
N GLU A 133 -13.10 -14.24 -4.32
CA GLU A 133 -14.38 -14.57 -4.97
C GLU A 133 -14.70 -13.64 -6.16
N LEU A 134 -14.38 -12.34 -6.04
CA LEU A 134 -14.67 -11.37 -7.09
C LEU A 134 -13.66 -11.40 -8.23
N THR A 135 -12.39 -11.70 -7.93
CA THR A 135 -11.29 -11.62 -8.90
C THR A 135 -10.90 -12.97 -9.49
N GLU A 136 -11.35 -14.08 -8.89
CA GLU A 136 -10.95 -15.47 -9.21
C GLU A 136 -9.41 -15.65 -9.14
N ARG A 137 -8.72 -14.81 -8.36
CA ARG A 137 -7.27 -14.81 -8.21
C ARG A 137 -6.89 -14.78 -6.73
N PRO A 138 -5.80 -15.46 -6.33
CA PRO A 138 -5.32 -15.41 -4.96
C PRO A 138 -4.79 -14.02 -4.61
N THR A 139 -5.21 -13.46 -3.47
CA THR A 139 -4.61 -12.25 -2.92
C THR A 139 -3.54 -12.59 -1.90
N ARG A 140 -2.40 -11.90 -1.98
CA ARG A 140 -1.18 -12.21 -1.21
C ARG A 140 -0.82 -11.15 -0.18
N TRP A 141 -1.25 -9.90 -0.40
CA TRP A 141 -0.74 -8.76 0.35
C TRP A 141 -1.76 -8.21 1.34
N TYR A 142 -1.25 -7.79 2.48
CA TYR A 142 -1.97 -7.00 3.46
C TYR A 142 -1.19 -5.72 3.76
N ARG A 143 -1.87 -4.59 3.74
CA ARG A 143 -1.34 -3.32 4.24
C ARG A 143 -2.22 -2.83 5.37
N PRO A 144 -1.68 -2.62 6.59
CA PRO A 144 -2.48 -2.15 7.72
C PRO A 144 -2.85 -0.67 7.54
N PRO A 145 -4.11 -0.28 7.84
CA PRO A 145 -4.51 1.12 7.89
C PRO A 145 -3.55 1.97 8.71
N TYR A 146 -3.28 3.19 8.21
CA TYR A 146 -2.32 4.13 8.81
C TYR A 146 -0.87 3.62 8.87
N GLY A 147 -0.56 2.46 8.33
CA GLY A 147 0.76 1.83 8.45
C GLY A 147 1.13 1.44 9.88
N VAL A 148 0.12 1.23 10.75
CA VAL A 148 0.36 0.81 12.13
C VAL A 148 0.57 -0.68 12.20
N LEU A 149 1.72 -1.10 12.70
CA LEU A 149 2.08 -2.51 12.92
C LEU A 149 2.00 -2.87 14.38
N THR A 150 1.44 -4.04 14.65
CA THR A 150 1.48 -4.70 15.96
C THR A 150 1.81 -6.17 15.75
N THR A 151 2.34 -6.84 16.77
CA THR A 151 2.61 -8.28 16.70
C THR A 151 1.36 -9.07 16.35
N HIS A 152 0.21 -8.73 16.95
CA HIS A 152 -1.04 -9.42 16.65
C HIS A 152 -1.52 -9.17 15.21
N ALA A 153 -1.25 -7.99 14.62
CA ALA A 153 -1.59 -7.73 13.22
C ALA A 153 -0.75 -8.57 12.26
N LEU A 154 0.54 -8.74 12.53
CA LEU A 154 1.42 -9.63 11.75
C LEU A 154 0.99 -11.09 11.85
N VAL A 155 0.65 -11.54 13.07
CA VAL A 155 0.14 -12.90 13.29
C VAL A 155 -1.20 -13.12 12.60
N ALA A 156 -2.13 -12.17 12.69
CA ALA A 156 -3.43 -12.24 12.03
C ALA A 156 -3.29 -12.31 10.50
N ALA A 157 -2.46 -11.45 9.90
CA ALA A 157 -2.18 -11.48 8.47
C ALA A 157 -1.60 -12.83 8.04
N ARG A 158 -0.57 -13.31 8.75
CA ARG A 158 0.04 -14.63 8.46
C ARG A 158 -0.96 -15.77 8.59
N SER A 159 -1.84 -15.76 9.61
CA SER A 159 -2.88 -16.78 9.79
C SER A 159 -3.95 -16.76 8.69
N ALA A 160 -4.11 -15.64 7.99
CA ALA A 160 -4.95 -15.49 6.80
C ALA A 160 -4.21 -15.82 5.50
N GLY A 161 -2.95 -16.24 5.55
CA GLY A 161 -2.11 -16.49 4.38
C GLY A 161 -1.70 -15.21 3.63
N LEU A 162 -1.61 -14.08 4.36
CA LEU A 162 -1.25 -12.78 3.80
C LEU A 162 0.14 -12.35 4.25
N SER A 163 0.91 -11.78 3.33
CA SER A 163 2.17 -11.09 3.60
C SER A 163 1.92 -9.61 3.86
N THR A 164 2.42 -9.11 4.98
CA THR A 164 2.28 -7.69 5.31
C THR A 164 3.34 -6.88 4.58
N VAL A 165 2.93 -5.76 3.96
CA VAL A 165 3.82 -4.84 3.27
C VAL A 165 3.45 -3.38 3.59
N LEU A 166 4.46 -2.55 3.81
CA LEU A 166 4.31 -1.11 3.96
C LEU A 166 4.69 -0.41 2.64
N TRP A 167 5.36 0.73 2.73
CA TRP A 167 5.85 1.52 1.59
C TRP A 167 7.18 2.17 1.92
N SER A 168 7.97 2.52 0.94
CA SER A 168 9.22 3.26 1.11
C SER A 168 9.10 4.75 0.77
N ALA A 169 8.13 5.12 -0.06
CA ALA A 169 7.81 6.51 -0.39
C ALA A 169 6.29 6.74 -0.36
N TRP A 170 5.86 7.97 -0.16
CA TRP A 170 4.46 8.36 -0.12
C TRP A 170 4.24 9.78 -0.64
N GLY A 171 2.99 10.08 -1.11
CA GLY A 171 2.63 11.42 -1.59
C GLY A 171 2.23 12.40 -0.49
N ALA A 172 1.78 11.92 0.67
CA ALA A 172 1.00 12.67 1.65
C ALA A 172 -0.23 13.35 0.99
N ASP A 173 -0.76 12.69 -0.01
CA ASP A 173 -1.81 13.10 -0.94
C ASP A 173 -3.18 13.23 -0.28
N TRP A 174 -3.41 12.54 0.85
CA TRP A 174 -4.63 12.63 1.67
C TRP A 174 -4.81 13.98 2.38
N ARG A 175 -3.79 14.84 2.40
CA ARG A 175 -3.83 16.10 3.14
C ARG A 175 -4.57 17.18 2.35
N ARG A 176 -5.40 17.96 3.06
CA ARG A 176 -6.05 19.14 2.48
C ARG A 176 -5.04 20.14 1.92
N GLY A 177 -5.36 20.74 0.77
CA GLY A 177 -4.57 21.84 0.18
C GLY A 177 -3.25 21.41 -0.45
N ARG A 178 -3.02 20.12 -0.64
CA ARG A 178 -1.85 19.63 -1.39
C ARG A 178 -2.04 19.87 -2.88
N SER A 179 -0.99 20.35 -3.55
CA SER A 179 -0.94 20.39 -5.02
C SER A 179 -0.29 19.12 -5.59
N ALA A 180 -0.59 18.79 -6.84
CA ALA A 180 0.04 17.67 -7.54
C ALA A 180 1.57 17.78 -7.55
N ALA A 181 2.12 18.97 -7.76
CA ALA A 181 3.57 19.21 -7.72
C ALA A 181 4.19 18.89 -6.34
N GLN A 182 3.48 19.21 -5.25
CA GLN A 182 3.95 18.87 -3.90
C GLN A 182 3.89 17.38 -3.64
N VAL A 183 2.87 16.67 -4.15
CA VAL A 183 2.78 15.20 -4.07
C VAL A 183 3.95 14.57 -4.81
N VAL A 184 4.19 14.96 -6.07
CA VAL A 184 5.33 14.51 -6.89
C VAL A 184 6.66 14.73 -6.16
N THR A 185 6.91 15.96 -5.68
CA THR A 185 8.14 16.29 -4.94
C THR A 185 8.31 15.40 -3.71
N THR A 186 7.22 15.12 -2.97
CA THR A 186 7.28 14.31 -1.75
C THR A 186 7.59 12.86 -2.07
N VAL A 187 6.95 12.28 -3.09
CA VAL A 187 7.25 10.93 -3.57
C VAL A 187 8.70 10.84 -4.02
N THR A 188 9.13 11.69 -4.95
CA THR A 188 10.47 11.67 -5.55
C THR A 188 11.57 11.81 -4.52
N ARG A 189 11.40 12.68 -3.52
CA ARG A 189 12.38 12.85 -2.42
C ARG A 189 12.52 11.58 -1.56
N GLY A 190 11.45 10.81 -1.39
CA GLY A 190 11.42 9.60 -0.56
C GLY A 190 11.79 8.33 -1.31
N LEU A 191 11.57 8.33 -2.62
CA LEU A 191 11.69 7.14 -3.46
C LEU A 191 13.15 6.83 -3.79
N ARG A 192 13.48 5.53 -3.72
CA ARG A 192 14.74 4.95 -4.18
C ARG A 192 14.44 3.82 -5.15
N PRO A 193 15.39 3.42 -6.01
CA PRO A 193 15.23 2.20 -6.82
C PRO A 193 14.81 1.02 -5.93
N GLY A 194 13.89 0.21 -6.40
CA GLY A 194 13.32 -0.88 -5.60
C GLY A 194 12.30 -0.44 -4.55
N GLY A 195 11.84 0.81 -4.58
CA GLY A 195 10.88 1.31 -3.60
C GLY A 195 9.41 1.05 -3.95
N THR A 196 8.58 1.06 -2.92
CA THR A 196 7.11 1.01 -3.02
C THR A 196 6.52 2.39 -2.73
N VAL A 197 5.69 2.87 -3.63
CA VAL A 197 5.00 4.17 -3.51
C VAL A 197 3.58 3.97 -2.99
N LEU A 198 3.22 4.69 -1.93
CA LEU A 198 1.85 4.79 -1.41
C LEU A 198 1.19 6.07 -1.90
N LEU A 199 0.05 5.90 -2.56
CA LEU A 199 -0.93 6.93 -2.92
C LEU A 199 -2.35 6.43 -2.59
N HIS A 200 -3.37 7.26 -2.84
CA HIS A 200 -4.77 6.90 -2.62
C HIS A 200 -5.59 7.19 -3.89
N ASP A 201 -6.34 6.19 -4.36
CA ASP A 201 -7.23 6.33 -5.52
C ASP A 201 -8.62 6.88 -5.17
N THR A 202 -8.84 7.18 -3.88
CA THR A 202 -10.09 7.70 -3.34
C THR A 202 -9.84 8.70 -2.21
N ASP A 203 -10.82 9.52 -1.89
CA ASP A 203 -10.81 10.40 -0.73
C ASP A 203 -11.70 9.94 0.42
N ARG A 204 -12.15 8.67 0.42
CA ARG A 204 -13.05 8.10 1.44
C ARG A 204 -12.50 8.20 2.87
N THR A 205 -11.18 8.21 3.03
CA THR A 205 -10.49 8.37 4.32
C THR A 205 -9.55 9.58 4.32
N SER A 206 -9.65 10.42 3.31
CA SER A 206 -8.76 11.54 3.01
C SER A 206 -9.51 12.89 2.94
N ALA A 207 -8.82 13.98 2.63
CA ALA A 207 -9.46 15.26 2.40
C ALA A 207 -10.35 15.22 1.15
N PRO A 208 -11.60 15.74 1.21
CA PRO A 208 -12.49 15.74 0.05
C PRO A 208 -11.84 16.32 -1.21
N GLY A 209 -11.96 15.62 -2.33
CA GLY A 209 -11.40 16.00 -3.62
C GLY A 209 -9.90 15.70 -3.77
N SER A 210 -9.21 15.17 -2.75
CA SER A 210 -7.77 14.89 -2.80
C SER A 210 -7.40 13.91 -3.92
N TRP A 211 -8.27 12.98 -4.27
CA TRP A 211 -8.04 12.02 -5.35
C TRP A 211 -7.74 12.67 -6.71
N ARG A 212 -8.32 13.85 -7.00
CA ARG A 212 -8.03 14.59 -8.25
C ARG A 212 -6.57 15.06 -8.29
N THR A 213 -6.09 15.54 -7.16
CA THR A 213 -4.68 15.92 -7.00
C THR A 213 -3.77 14.70 -7.12
N THR A 214 -4.17 13.58 -6.53
CA THR A 214 -3.43 12.32 -6.63
C THR A 214 -3.40 11.80 -8.06
N LEU A 215 -4.52 11.83 -8.78
CA LEU A 215 -4.59 11.43 -10.19
C LEU A 215 -3.61 12.22 -11.06
N THR A 216 -3.65 13.56 -10.97
CA THR A 216 -2.71 14.44 -11.70
C THR A 216 -1.25 14.21 -11.27
N ALA A 217 -1.00 13.91 -9.98
CA ALA A 217 0.35 13.61 -9.51
C ALA A 217 0.84 12.25 -10.03
N THR A 218 -0.04 11.26 -10.10
CA THR A 218 0.25 9.93 -10.66
C THR A 218 0.64 10.03 -12.12
N GLU A 219 -0.13 10.77 -12.93
CA GLU A 219 0.21 11.04 -14.33
C GLU A 219 1.63 11.59 -14.47
N ARG A 220 1.96 12.67 -13.75
CA ARG A 220 3.29 13.30 -13.79
C ARG A 220 4.41 12.37 -13.32
N LEU A 221 4.14 11.52 -12.34
CA LEU A 221 5.12 10.55 -11.85
C LEU A 221 5.38 9.48 -12.90
N LEU A 222 4.35 8.95 -13.55
CA LEU A 222 4.47 7.96 -14.62
C LEU A 222 5.25 8.52 -15.81
N ASP A 223 4.93 9.74 -16.25
CA ASP A 223 5.66 10.41 -17.33
C ASP A 223 7.15 10.58 -16.99
N ALA A 224 7.45 11.09 -15.79
CA ALA A 224 8.83 11.29 -15.32
C ALA A 224 9.61 9.98 -15.13
N TRP A 225 8.95 8.87 -14.82
CA TRP A 225 9.59 7.56 -14.72
C TRP A 225 9.80 6.93 -16.10
N ALA A 226 8.85 7.08 -17.02
CA ALA A 226 9.00 6.65 -18.41
C ALA A 226 10.17 7.36 -19.12
N GLU A 227 10.31 8.68 -18.97
CA GLU A 227 11.45 9.45 -19.49
C GLU A 227 12.82 8.96 -19.00
N ARG A 228 12.85 8.25 -17.88
CA ARG A 228 14.09 7.71 -17.26
C ARG A 228 14.24 6.20 -17.40
N ASP A 229 13.38 5.57 -18.20
CA ASP A 229 13.34 4.12 -18.39
C ASP A 229 13.27 3.34 -17.07
N ILE A 230 12.43 3.83 -16.14
CA ILE A 230 12.22 3.20 -14.85
C ILE A 230 11.01 2.28 -14.94
N ALA A 231 11.22 0.99 -14.69
CA ALA A 231 10.15 0.01 -14.66
C ALA A 231 9.20 0.27 -13.47
N VAL A 232 7.89 0.31 -13.76
CA VAL A 232 6.82 0.52 -12.77
C VAL A 232 5.77 -0.57 -12.92
N GLY A 233 5.30 -1.12 -11.81
CA GLY A 233 4.27 -2.15 -11.85
C GLY A 233 3.75 -2.55 -10.46
N PRO A 234 3.08 -3.71 -10.34
CA PRO A 234 2.53 -4.18 -9.08
C PRO A 234 3.60 -4.77 -8.15
N LEU A 235 3.24 -5.00 -6.89
CA LEU A 235 4.10 -5.63 -5.90
C LEU A 235 4.52 -7.06 -6.29
N ALA A 236 3.68 -7.79 -7.04
CA ALA A 236 4.03 -9.12 -7.52
C ALA A 236 5.33 -9.16 -8.34
N GLU A 237 5.64 -8.07 -9.05
CA GLU A 237 6.86 -7.94 -9.86
C GLU A 237 8.07 -7.42 -9.07
N HIS A 238 7.85 -7.02 -7.82
CA HIS A 238 8.86 -6.35 -6.99
C HIS A 238 9.91 -7.31 -6.43
N TRP A 239 9.54 -8.57 -6.22
CA TRP A 239 10.41 -9.61 -5.67
C TRP A 239 10.48 -10.85 -6.57
N VAL A 240 10.46 -10.65 -7.89
CA VAL A 240 10.69 -11.71 -8.86
C VAL A 240 12.19 -11.87 -9.00
N GLY A 241 12.73 -12.99 -8.51
CA GLY A 241 14.13 -13.37 -8.53
C GLY A 241 14.32 -14.72 -7.86
#